data_7f9c5abec1bc990b9798d1cce8946f53
#
_entry.id   7f9c5abec1bc990b9798d1cce8946f53
#
_cell.length_a   1.000
_cell.length_b   1.000
_cell.length_c   1.000
_cell.angle_alpha   90.00
_cell.angle_beta   90.00
_cell.angle_gamma   90.00
#
_symmetry.space_group_name_H-M   'P 1'
#
loop_
_entity.id
_entity.type
_entity.pdbx_description
1 polymer ?
#
loop_
_entity_poly.entity_id
_entity_poly.type
_entity_poly.pdbx_seq_one_letter_code
_entity_poly.pdbx_strand_id
1 'polypeptide(L)'
;MKVGILAAKTGHGHISVGKALQSAFEKRSIEAELFPSFYEDLMQSNKIISDYYNFLMMTSPQLCYKFSELSYITRPDLSEDFYRGVEDKLKNFLRETSFDVIISTSHTINFALIRARKELNLQKKIKFYIVVTDPYIPISVGFDVKGADHYFCATDCVKSYLMKNIEVERISVVPFPIQQKFFKEYEKEEITKIYKRLKLRKRKKIVLINSGSQGSFHSTEFLKAVLQNFPDLQVVFICGQNESLYQLAKLIIGENKDRVCICKYVDNMNDILKISDFVVTKAGANSFFECVSMKKPILVDCLQGFLYQEKGVANLLKEHQIGIIVDSIEHFIEAVATLNDENCYQQYVQNLEEMDSANGADEIVEQILHV
;
A
#
# COMPACT_ATOMS: atom_id res chain seq x y z
N MET A 1 -16.89 17.42 -15.30
CA MET A 1 -15.47 17.20 -14.92
C MET A 1 -15.11 15.75 -15.20
N LYS A 2 -13.98 15.54 -15.88
CA LYS A 2 -13.39 14.22 -16.12
C LYS A 2 -12.03 14.15 -15.43
N VAL A 3 -11.75 13.02 -14.81
CA VAL A 3 -10.54 12.82 -13.99
C VAL A 3 -9.70 11.66 -14.52
N GLY A 4 -8.42 11.90 -14.76
CA GLY A 4 -7.43 10.86 -15.04
C GLY A 4 -6.58 10.56 -13.80
N ILE A 5 -6.48 9.29 -13.40
CA ILE A 5 -5.68 8.85 -12.25
C ILE A 5 -4.52 8.01 -12.74
N LEU A 6 -3.30 8.47 -12.49
CA LEU A 6 -2.07 7.84 -13.00
C LEU A 6 -1.38 7.06 -11.90
N ALA A 7 -1.15 5.77 -12.13
CA ALA A 7 -0.47 4.87 -11.21
C ALA A 7 0.66 4.08 -11.89
N ALA A 8 1.42 3.33 -11.10
CA ALA A 8 2.47 2.42 -11.54
C ALA A 8 2.28 1.02 -10.94
N LYS A 9 2.80 -0.01 -11.63
CA LYS A 9 2.68 -1.42 -11.20
C LYS A 9 3.68 -1.84 -10.12
N THR A 10 4.60 -0.97 -9.73
CA THR A 10 5.55 -1.27 -8.66
C THR A 10 4.82 -1.48 -7.34
N GLY A 11 4.84 -2.71 -6.81
CA GLY A 11 4.29 -3.06 -5.50
C GLY A 11 2.76 -2.99 -5.33
N HIS A 12 1.97 -2.62 -6.34
CA HIS A 12 0.50 -2.47 -6.31
C HIS A 12 -0.06 -1.37 -5.37
N GLY A 13 0.77 -0.71 -4.56
CA GLY A 13 0.35 0.34 -3.63
C GLY A 13 -0.31 1.52 -4.36
N HIS A 14 0.35 2.03 -5.39
CA HIS A 14 -0.14 3.14 -6.21
C HIS A 14 -1.49 2.84 -6.86
N ILE A 15 -1.68 1.60 -7.35
CA ILE A 15 -2.93 1.16 -7.96
C ILE A 15 -4.05 1.08 -6.91
N SER A 16 -3.77 0.63 -5.69
CA SER A 16 -4.77 0.54 -4.62
C SER A 16 -5.31 1.92 -4.24
N VAL A 17 -4.42 2.90 -4.07
CA VAL A 17 -4.80 4.31 -3.85
C VAL A 17 -5.57 4.86 -5.04
N GLY A 18 -5.12 4.59 -6.27
CA GLY A 18 -5.83 5.00 -7.49
C GLY A 18 -7.26 4.44 -7.56
N LYS A 19 -7.46 3.17 -7.20
CA LYS A 19 -8.79 2.55 -7.11
C LYS A 19 -9.68 3.17 -6.03
N ALA A 20 -9.09 3.54 -4.89
CA ALA A 20 -9.83 4.22 -3.83
C ALA A 20 -10.35 5.58 -4.30
N LEU A 21 -9.50 6.37 -4.96
CA LEU A 21 -9.87 7.66 -5.53
C LEU A 21 -10.91 7.50 -6.65
N GLN A 22 -10.72 6.56 -7.58
CA GLN A 22 -11.66 6.29 -8.65
C GLN A 22 -13.06 6.01 -8.08
N SER A 23 -13.16 5.09 -7.11
CA SER A 23 -14.44 4.77 -6.47
C SER A 23 -15.07 5.96 -5.75
N ALA A 24 -14.26 6.86 -5.15
CA ALA A 24 -14.74 8.04 -4.47
C ALA A 24 -15.32 9.10 -5.47
N PHE A 25 -14.74 9.23 -6.66
CA PHE A 25 -15.29 10.05 -7.75
C PHE A 25 -16.56 9.45 -8.33
N GLU A 26 -16.54 8.14 -8.64
CA GLU A 26 -17.71 7.42 -9.21
C GLU A 26 -18.93 7.49 -8.29
N LYS A 27 -18.72 7.39 -6.96
CA LYS A 27 -19.77 7.57 -5.94
C LYS A 27 -20.46 8.94 -6.03
N ARG A 28 -19.75 9.95 -6.55
CA ARG A 28 -20.26 11.31 -6.79
C ARG A 28 -20.69 11.54 -8.22
N SER A 29 -20.86 10.48 -9.01
CA SER A 29 -21.23 10.52 -10.43
C SER A 29 -20.25 11.31 -11.31
N ILE A 30 -18.97 11.31 -10.95
CA ILE A 30 -17.89 11.93 -11.71
C ILE A 30 -17.11 10.85 -12.45
N GLU A 31 -16.93 11.06 -13.76
CA GLU A 31 -16.15 10.16 -14.61
C GLU A 31 -14.67 10.20 -14.21
N ALA A 32 -14.14 9.06 -13.74
CA ALA A 32 -12.75 8.90 -13.35
C ALA A 32 -12.14 7.67 -13.99
N GLU A 33 -11.06 7.85 -14.74
CA GLU A 33 -10.34 6.79 -15.42
C GLU A 33 -9.01 6.51 -14.75
N LEU A 34 -8.78 5.24 -14.36
CA LEU A 34 -7.51 4.80 -13.76
C LEU A 34 -6.60 4.19 -14.82
N PHE A 35 -5.38 4.70 -14.89
CA PHE A 35 -4.27 4.18 -15.70
C PHE A 35 -3.30 3.41 -14.80
N PRO A 36 -3.52 2.10 -14.58
CA PRO A 36 -2.81 1.34 -13.55
C PRO A 36 -1.34 1.03 -13.91
N SER A 37 -0.95 1.25 -15.16
CA SER A 37 0.39 1.00 -15.69
C SER A 37 0.95 2.21 -16.45
N PHE A 38 0.52 3.41 -16.09
CA PHE A 38 0.90 4.61 -16.85
C PHE A 38 2.42 4.77 -16.98
N TYR A 39 3.17 4.54 -15.92
CA TYR A 39 4.63 4.61 -15.92
C TYR A 39 5.23 3.57 -16.89
N GLU A 40 4.77 2.34 -16.85
CA GLU A 40 5.25 1.23 -17.66
C GLU A 40 4.91 1.41 -19.16
N ASP A 41 3.77 2.05 -19.44
CA ASP A 41 3.29 2.26 -20.82
C ASP A 41 4.03 3.41 -21.52
N LEU A 42 4.71 4.28 -20.76
CA LEU A 42 5.51 5.38 -21.33
C LEU A 42 6.76 4.87 -22.10
N MET A 43 7.45 3.86 -21.58
CA MET A 43 8.65 3.30 -22.19
C MET A 43 8.78 1.81 -21.91
N GLN A 44 9.32 1.05 -22.87
CA GLN A 44 9.59 -0.37 -22.65
C GLN A 44 10.61 -0.61 -21.53
N SER A 45 11.60 0.25 -21.38
CA SER A 45 12.56 0.19 -20.27
C SER A 45 11.89 0.34 -18.90
N ASN A 46 10.87 1.18 -18.78
CA ASN A 46 10.12 1.35 -17.54
C ASN A 46 9.42 0.04 -17.14
N LYS A 47 8.83 -0.65 -18.13
CA LYS A 47 8.21 -1.96 -17.90
C LYS A 47 9.26 -2.98 -17.44
N ILE A 48 10.41 -3.04 -18.09
CA ILE A 48 11.51 -3.95 -17.71
C ILE A 48 11.99 -3.65 -16.30
N ILE A 49 12.13 -2.37 -15.94
CA ILE A 49 12.54 -1.95 -14.58
C ILE A 49 11.49 -2.38 -13.55
N SER A 50 10.21 -2.15 -13.80
CA SER A 50 9.13 -2.55 -12.89
C SER A 50 9.05 -4.07 -12.74
N ASP A 51 9.16 -4.83 -13.84
CA ASP A 51 9.14 -6.29 -13.81
C ASP A 51 10.35 -6.85 -13.04
N TYR A 52 11.54 -6.27 -13.27
CA TYR A 52 12.76 -6.64 -12.55
C TYR A 52 12.69 -6.29 -11.05
N TYR A 53 12.17 -5.11 -10.72
CA TYR A 53 11.91 -4.73 -9.32
C TYR A 53 10.99 -5.73 -8.63
N ASN A 54 9.86 -6.08 -9.24
CA ASN A 54 8.92 -7.05 -8.69
C ASN A 54 9.56 -8.44 -8.54
N PHE A 55 10.39 -8.86 -9.49
CA PHE A 55 11.16 -10.11 -9.41
C PHE A 55 12.15 -10.09 -8.23
N LEU A 56 12.91 -9.01 -8.08
CA LEU A 56 13.84 -8.87 -6.95
C LEU A 56 13.12 -8.86 -5.60
N MET A 57 11.96 -8.22 -5.50
CA MET A 57 11.16 -8.22 -4.27
C MET A 57 10.70 -9.63 -3.85
N MET A 58 10.56 -10.56 -4.79
CA MET A 58 10.25 -11.96 -4.48
C MET A 58 11.47 -12.78 -4.08
N THR A 59 12.62 -12.54 -4.73
CA THR A 59 13.81 -13.41 -4.68
C THR A 59 14.95 -12.86 -3.83
N SER A 60 15.16 -11.55 -3.84
CA SER A 60 16.29 -10.87 -3.19
C SER A 60 15.91 -9.46 -2.74
N PRO A 61 14.99 -9.28 -1.77
CA PRO A 61 14.49 -7.97 -1.36
C PRO A 61 15.60 -7.00 -0.95
N GLN A 62 16.68 -7.50 -0.34
CA GLN A 62 17.83 -6.68 0.09
C GLN A 62 18.50 -5.91 -1.06
N LEU A 63 18.49 -6.45 -2.29
CA LEU A 63 18.99 -5.72 -3.47
C LEU A 63 18.06 -4.56 -3.84
N CYS A 64 16.75 -4.76 -3.73
CA CYS A 64 15.78 -3.67 -3.93
C CYS A 64 15.96 -2.56 -2.90
N TYR A 65 16.29 -2.89 -1.65
CA TYR A 65 16.50 -1.90 -0.59
C TYR A 65 17.69 -1.00 -0.90
N LYS A 66 18.81 -1.58 -1.33
CA LYS A 66 20.00 -0.81 -1.76
C LYS A 66 19.71 0.05 -2.98
N PHE A 67 18.96 -0.47 -3.96
CA PHE A 67 18.56 0.29 -5.14
C PHE A 67 17.65 1.47 -4.79
N SER A 68 16.70 1.24 -3.87
CA SER A 68 15.84 2.30 -3.36
C SER A 68 16.64 3.41 -2.69
N GLU A 69 17.61 3.08 -1.83
CA GLU A 69 18.49 4.05 -1.18
C GLU A 69 19.30 4.85 -2.21
N LEU A 70 19.82 4.21 -3.25
CA LEU A 70 20.58 4.86 -4.31
C LEU A 70 19.71 5.88 -5.07
N SER A 71 18.43 5.61 -5.27
CA SER A 71 17.53 6.52 -5.98
C SER A 71 17.36 7.88 -5.28
N TYR A 72 17.50 7.94 -3.95
CA TYR A 72 17.48 9.20 -3.20
C TYR A 72 18.69 10.09 -3.48
N ILE A 73 19.82 9.49 -3.81
CA ILE A 73 21.06 10.21 -4.14
C ILE A 73 21.05 10.61 -5.61
N THR A 74 20.67 9.71 -6.49
CA THR A 74 20.76 9.89 -7.95
C THR A 74 19.62 10.68 -8.55
N ARG A 75 18.47 10.78 -7.87
CA ARG A 75 17.27 11.48 -8.34
C ARG A 75 16.92 11.15 -9.80
N PRO A 76 16.68 9.89 -10.14
CA PRO A 76 16.35 9.50 -11.51
C PRO A 76 15.04 10.12 -12.00
N ASP A 77 14.17 10.52 -11.08
CA ASP A 77 12.93 11.27 -11.36
C ASP A 77 13.18 12.65 -12.02
N LEU A 78 14.34 13.26 -11.79
CA LEU A 78 14.74 14.56 -12.36
C LEU A 78 15.63 14.43 -13.62
N SER A 79 15.88 13.19 -14.11
CA SER A 79 16.78 12.93 -15.22
C SER A 79 16.28 13.56 -16.53
N GLU A 80 17.14 14.32 -17.19
CA GLU A 80 16.87 14.87 -18.53
C GLU A 80 16.71 13.75 -19.57
N ASP A 81 17.49 12.71 -19.47
CA ASP A 81 17.41 11.56 -20.40
C ASP A 81 16.08 10.79 -20.21
N PHE A 82 15.63 10.66 -18.98
CA PHE A 82 14.30 10.10 -18.71
C PHE A 82 13.22 10.99 -19.35
N TYR A 83 13.27 12.31 -19.12
CA TYR A 83 12.28 13.21 -19.71
C TYR A 83 12.25 13.11 -21.22
N ARG A 84 13.41 13.19 -21.90
CA ARG A 84 13.50 13.05 -23.37
C ARG A 84 12.93 11.74 -23.88
N GLY A 85 13.12 10.66 -23.13
CA GLY A 85 12.58 9.34 -23.48
C GLY A 85 11.06 9.23 -23.43
N VAL A 86 10.40 10.04 -22.59
CA VAL A 86 8.94 9.97 -22.39
C VAL A 86 8.19 11.19 -22.93
N GLU A 87 8.89 12.25 -23.34
CA GLU A 87 8.35 13.57 -23.68
C GLU A 87 7.23 13.50 -24.72
N ASP A 88 7.47 12.86 -25.85
CA ASP A 88 6.50 12.77 -26.95
C ASP A 88 5.21 12.09 -26.52
N LYS A 89 5.34 10.97 -25.79
CA LYS A 89 4.17 10.23 -25.28
C LYS A 89 3.39 11.04 -24.24
N LEU A 90 4.08 11.72 -23.34
CA LEU A 90 3.44 12.60 -22.34
C LEU A 90 2.73 13.77 -22.99
N LYS A 91 3.38 14.43 -23.97
CA LYS A 91 2.79 15.56 -24.69
C LYS A 91 1.58 15.12 -25.52
N ASN A 92 1.64 13.96 -26.18
CA ASN A 92 0.50 13.42 -26.92
C ASN A 92 -0.65 13.07 -25.98
N PHE A 93 -0.38 12.35 -24.89
CA PHE A 93 -1.38 12.08 -23.86
C PHE A 93 -2.08 13.36 -23.37
N LEU A 94 -1.29 14.41 -23.05
CA LEU A 94 -1.84 15.69 -22.57
C LEU A 94 -2.62 16.48 -23.64
N ARG A 95 -2.30 16.35 -24.91
CA ARG A 95 -3.03 16.99 -26.03
C ARG A 95 -4.35 16.29 -26.34
N GLU A 96 -4.32 14.95 -26.29
CA GLU A 96 -5.45 14.10 -26.69
C GLU A 96 -6.46 13.90 -25.58
N THR A 97 -6.04 14.09 -24.32
CA THR A 97 -6.93 13.88 -23.19
C THR A 97 -8.04 14.93 -23.08
N SER A 98 -9.20 14.47 -22.64
CA SER A 98 -10.34 15.33 -22.25
C SER A 98 -10.45 15.54 -20.74
N PHE A 99 -9.42 15.19 -19.97
CA PHE A 99 -9.43 15.35 -18.52
C PHE A 99 -9.30 16.83 -18.11
N ASP A 100 -10.16 17.24 -17.19
CA ASP A 100 -10.05 18.52 -16.49
C ASP A 100 -9.01 18.44 -15.34
N VAL A 101 -8.89 17.23 -14.77
CA VAL A 101 -8.05 16.93 -13.63
C VAL A 101 -7.22 15.68 -13.90
N ILE A 102 -5.93 15.74 -13.59
CA ILE A 102 -5.04 14.59 -13.55
C ILE A 102 -4.51 14.45 -12.12
N ILE A 103 -4.61 13.23 -11.57
CA ILE A 103 -4.11 12.89 -10.24
C ILE A 103 -3.02 11.85 -10.39
N SER A 104 -1.84 12.12 -9.83
CA SER A 104 -0.77 11.12 -9.77
C SER A 104 -0.69 10.49 -8.39
N THR A 105 -0.72 9.16 -8.36
CA THR A 105 -0.41 8.35 -7.18
C THR A 105 0.99 7.72 -7.30
N SER A 106 1.69 7.95 -8.42
CA SER A 106 3.04 7.46 -8.69
C SER A 106 4.07 8.57 -8.53
N HIS A 107 5.20 8.25 -7.94
CA HIS A 107 6.24 9.26 -7.67
C HIS A 107 7.13 9.58 -8.90
N THR A 108 7.43 8.59 -9.73
CA THR A 108 8.51 8.67 -10.74
C THR A 108 8.20 9.62 -11.90
N ILE A 109 6.92 9.79 -12.27
CA ILE A 109 6.51 10.54 -13.48
C ILE A 109 6.24 12.03 -13.23
N ASN A 110 6.17 12.44 -11.97
CA ASN A 110 5.61 13.75 -11.60
C ASN A 110 6.39 14.92 -12.21
N PHE A 111 7.71 14.89 -12.14
CA PHE A 111 8.54 15.93 -12.74
C PHE A 111 8.34 16.02 -14.25
N ALA A 112 8.39 14.90 -14.95
CA ALA A 112 8.23 14.85 -16.40
C ALA A 112 6.84 15.32 -16.84
N LEU A 113 5.78 14.96 -16.10
CA LEU A 113 4.41 15.38 -16.41
C LEU A 113 4.19 16.87 -16.16
N ILE A 114 4.71 17.41 -15.05
CA ILE A 114 4.68 18.86 -14.75
C ILE A 114 5.38 19.65 -15.86
N ARG A 115 6.55 19.18 -16.29
CA ARG A 115 7.33 19.82 -17.35
C ARG A 115 6.58 19.79 -18.69
N ALA A 116 6.10 18.65 -19.14
CA ALA A 116 5.33 18.51 -20.38
C ALA A 116 4.07 19.39 -20.39
N ARG A 117 3.32 19.42 -19.25
CA ARG A 117 2.14 20.29 -19.06
C ARG A 117 2.50 21.78 -19.18
N LYS A 118 3.66 22.20 -18.61
CA LYS A 118 4.15 23.56 -18.68
C LYS A 118 4.56 23.96 -20.10
N GLU A 119 5.29 23.10 -20.79
CA GLU A 119 5.74 23.34 -22.18
C GLU A 119 4.55 23.45 -23.16
N LEU A 120 3.44 22.75 -22.88
CA LEU A 120 2.22 22.85 -23.65
C LEU A 120 1.27 23.97 -23.22
N ASN A 121 1.62 24.78 -22.20
CA ASN A 121 0.79 25.84 -21.63
C ASN A 121 -0.60 25.37 -21.16
N LEU A 122 -0.69 24.14 -20.60
CA LEU A 122 -1.95 23.53 -20.20
C LEU A 122 -2.31 23.74 -18.71
N GLN A 123 -1.55 24.54 -17.94
CA GLN A 123 -1.72 24.67 -16.48
C GLN A 123 -3.09 25.28 -16.09
N LYS A 124 -3.70 26.08 -16.98
CA LYS A 124 -5.06 26.63 -16.76
C LYS A 124 -6.16 25.68 -17.21
N LYS A 125 -5.86 24.75 -18.14
CA LYS A 125 -6.83 23.84 -18.73
C LYS A 125 -6.93 22.51 -17.96
N ILE A 126 -5.80 21.96 -17.52
CA ILE A 126 -5.72 20.66 -16.84
C ILE A 126 -5.11 20.90 -15.46
N LYS A 127 -5.85 20.65 -14.39
CA LYS A 127 -5.31 20.67 -13.03
C LYS A 127 -4.50 19.40 -12.77
N PHE A 128 -3.41 19.52 -12.05
CA PHE A 128 -2.54 18.39 -11.71
C PHE A 128 -2.31 18.31 -10.21
N TYR A 129 -2.71 17.17 -9.65
CA TYR A 129 -2.62 16.89 -8.22
C TYR A 129 -1.71 15.70 -7.96
N ILE A 130 -0.97 15.74 -6.85
CA ILE A 130 -0.13 14.64 -6.38
C ILE A 130 -0.70 14.13 -5.07
N VAL A 131 -0.97 12.82 -5.01
CA VAL A 131 -1.31 12.10 -3.78
C VAL A 131 -0.08 11.32 -3.34
N VAL A 132 0.53 11.74 -2.24
CA VAL A 132 1.72 11.12 -1.67
C VAL A 132 1.32 9.80 -1.00
N THR A 133 1.76 8.70 -1.58
CA THR A 133 1.41 7.35 -1.10
C THR A 133 2.34 6.81 -0.01
N ASP A 134 3.36 7.59 0.37
CA ASP A 134 4.21 7.31 1.51
C ASP A 134 3.71 8.14 2.71
N PRO A 135 3.16 7.51 3.75
CA PRO A 135 2.44 8.23 4.82
C PRO A 135 3.35 8.92 5.83
N TYR A 136 4.64 8.63 5.80
CA TYR A 136 5.65 9.17 6.72
C TYR A 136 7.00 9.29 6.03
N ILE A 137 7.93 10.05 6.63
CA ILE A 137 9.29 10.20 6.10
C ILE A 137 10.15 8.95 6.42
N PRO A 138 11.05 8.59 5.49
CA PRO A 138 11.31 9.20 4.18
C PRO A 138 10.23 8.87 3.15
N ILE A 139 9.92 9.82 2.25
CA ILE A 139 9.03 9.58 1.12
C ILE A 139 9.83 9.27 -0.15
N SER A 140 9.23 8.58 -1.11
CA SER A 140 9.85 8.28 -2.39
C SER A 140 10.18 9.56 -3.18
N VAL A 141 11.31 9.56 -3.86
CA VAL A 141 11.73 10.66 -4.73
C VAL A 141 10.70 10.92 -5.83
N GLY A 142 10.44 12.19 -6.12
CA GLY A 142 9.45 12.59 -7.12
C GLY A 142 8.08 12.97 -6.55
N PHE A 143 7.78 12.70 -5.28
CA PHE A 143 6.64 13.31 -4.61
C PHE A 143 6.89 14.75 -4.16
N ASP A 144 8.15 15.14 -3.99
CA ASP A 144 8.62 16.45 -3.53
C ASP A 144 8.92 17.46 -4.66
N VAL A 145 8.54 17.14 -5.90
CA VAL A 145 8.77 18.01 -7.06
C VAL A 145 7.79 19.18 -7.10
N LYS A 146 8.29 20.38 -7.42
CA LYS A 146 7.47 21.60 -7.54
C LYS A 146 6.67 21.62 -8.84
N GLY A 147 5.46 22.19 -8.80
CA GLY A 147 4.71 22.55 -10.00
C GLY A 147 3.36 21.84 -10.17
N ALA A 148 2.97 20.96 -9.26
CA ALA A 148 1.58 20.52 -9.15
C ALA A 148 0.71 21.66 -8.58
N ASP A 149 -0.59 21.61 -8.87
CA ASP A 149 -1.54 22.59 -8.33
C ASP A 149 -1.81 22.35 -6.84
N HIS A 150 -1.81 21.08 -6.40
CA HIS A 150 -1.95 20.70 -4.99
C HIS A 150 -1.32 19.34 -4.69
N TYR A 151 -1.00 19.12 -3.40
CA TYR A 151 -0.39 17.92 -2.86
C TYR A 151 -1.19 17.42 -1.66
N PHE A 152 -1.57 16.15 -1.67
CA PHE A 152 -2.26 15.49 -0.56
C PHE A 152 -1.30 14.52 0.13
N CYS A 153 -1.18 14.59 1.44
CA CYS A 153 -0.32 13.72 2.23
C CYS A 153 -1.03 13.26 3.51
N ALA A 154 -0.57 12.14 4.09
CA ALA A 154 -1.28 11.49 5.18
C ALA A 154 -0.91 12.01 6.58
N THR A 155 0.20 12.76 6.73
CA THR A 155 0.68 13.19 8.05
C THR A 155 1.31 14.59 7.99
N ASP A 156 1.29 15.29 9.14
CA ASP A 156 2.00 16.57 9.32
C ASP A 156 3.52 16.43 9.14
N CYS A 157 4.07 15.25 9.40
CA CYS A 157 5.48 14.95 9.17
C CYS A 157 5.83 15.06 7.68
N VAL A 158 5.01 14.46 6.80
CA VAL A 158 5.17 14.57 5.34
C VAL A 158 4.90 16.00 4.87
N LYS A 159 3.86 16.68 5.38
CA LYS A 159 3.60 18.10 5.09
C LYS A 159 4.82 18.96 5.41
N SER A 160 5.39 18.82 6.60
CA SER A 160 6.57 19.58 7.02
C SER A 160 7.79 19.31 6.13
N TYR A 161 7.93 18.07 5.62
CA TYR A 161 8.97 17.74 4.65
C TYR A 161 8.74 18.43 3.30
N LEU A 162 7.52 18.38 2.78
CA LEU A 162 7.15 19.00 1.50
C LEU A 162 7.28 20.54 1.53
N MET A 163 6.95 21.17 2.65
CA MET A 163 7.08 22.61 2.86
C MET A 163 8.51 23.15 2.69
N LYS A 164 9.54 22.31 2.69
CA LYS A 164 10.91 22.72 2.34
C LYS A 164 11.01 23.24 0.90
N ASN A 165 10.13 22.78 0.02
CA ASN A 165 10.17 23.07 -1.40
C ASN A 165 8.84 23.59 -1.98
N ILE A 166 7.71 23.37 -1.33
CA ILE A 166 6.36 23.61 -1.84
C ILE A 166 5.64 24.57 -0.91
N GLU A 167 4.87 25.50 -1.47
CA GLU A 167 4.09 26.49 -0.72
C GLU A 167 3.04 25.75 0.16
N VAL A 168 2.89 26.20 1.42
CA VAL A 168 2.03 25.51 2.42
C VAL A 168 0.56 25.46 2.01
N GLU A 169 0.08 26.47 1.28
CA GLU A 169 -1.30 26.57 0.77
C GLU A 169 -1.63 25.51 -0.26
N ARG A 170 -0.60 24.89 -0.84
CA ARG A 170 -0.74 23.80 -1.80
C ARG A 170 -0.64 22.40 -1.17
N ILE A 171 -0.60 22.28 0.15
CA ILE A 171 -0.42 21.01 0.82
C ILE A 171 -1.55 20.79 1.82
N SER A 172 -2.34 19.76 1.60
CA SER A 172 -3.35 19.29 2.56
C SER A 172 -2.90 18.00 3.25
N VAL A 173 -3.12 17.94 4.56
CA VAL A 173 -3.06 16.69 5.32
C VAL A 173 -4.46 16.11 5.33
N VAL A 174 -4.58 14.88 4.85
CA VAL A 174 -5.84 14.12 4.77
C VAL A 174 -5.58 12.68 5.21
N PRO A 175 -6.55 11.95 5.74
CA PRO A 175 -6.36 10.54 6.05
C PRO A 175 -5.83 9.76 4.83
N PHE A 176 -5.14 8.65 5.08
CA PHE A 176 -4.61 7.86 3.96
C PHE A 176 -5.74 7.26 3.11
N PRO A 177 -5.71 7.40 1.76
CA PRO A 177 -6.80 6.93 0.92
C PRO A 177 -6.76 5.41 0.75
N ILE A 178 -7.78 4.72 1.24
CA ILE A 178 -7.98 3.28 1.10
C ILE A 178 -9.35 2.96 0.48
N GLN A 179 -9.49 1.74 -0.06
CA GLN A 179 -10.73 1.36 -0.74
C GLN A 179 -11.91 1.26 0.25
N GLN A 180 -13.07 1.73 -0.17
CA GLN A 180 -14.31 1.79 0.63
C GLN A 180 -14.70 0.44 1.26
N LYS A 181 -14.32 -0.68 0.65
CA LYS A 181 -14.63 -2.01 1.17
C LYS A 181 -14.05 -2.30 2.56
N PHE A 182 -12.99 -1.58 2.99
CA PHE A 182 -12.39 -1.73 4.33
C PHE A 182 -13.18 -1.00 5.44
N PHE A 183 -14.16 -0.18 5.06
CA PHE A 183 -15.11 0.49 5.97
C PHE A 183 -16.47 -0.21 6.01
N LYS A 184 -16.58 -1.37 5.34
CA LYS A 184 -17.83 -2.12 5.30
C LYS A 184 -18.19 -2.64 6.69
N GLU A 185 -19.42 -2.39 7.11
CA GLU A 185 -20.04 -3.09 8.23
C GLU A 185 -20.48 -4.49 7.78
N TYR A 186 -20.33 -5.47 8.67
CA TYR A 186 -20.60 -6.87 8.36
C TYR A 186 -21.72 -7.42 9.23
N GLU A 187 -22.73 -8.00 8.60
CA GLU A 187 -23.77 -8.76 9.27
C GLU A 187 -23.25 -10.10 9.79
N LYS A 188 -23.88 -10.63 10.85
CA LYS A 188 -23.47 -11.91 11.48
C LYS A 188 -23.45 -13.09 10.50
N GLU A 189 -24.39 -13.10 9.55
CA GLU A 189 -24.51 -14.10 8.49
C GLU A 189 -23.35 -14.03 7.50
N GLU A 190 -22.92 -12.83 7.14
CA GLU A 190 -21.76 -12.60 6.26
C GLU A 190 -20.48 -13.13 6.90
N ILE A 191 -20.23 -12.75 8.17
CA ILE A 191 -19.09 -13.27 8.96
C ILE A 191 -19.13 -14.80 8.99
N THR A 192 -20.31 -15.40 9.19
CA THR A 192 -20.47 -16.87 9.21
C THR A 192 -20.12 -17.49 7.87
N LYS A 193 -20.51 -16.87 6.76
CA LYS A 193 -20.16 -17.32 5.40
C LYS A 193 -18.65 -17.26 5.16
N ILE A 194 -17.95 -16.23 5.66
CA ILE A 194 -16.50 -16.12 5.55
C ILE A 194 -15.81 -17.29 6.26
N TYR A 195 -16.16 -17.57 7.52
CA TYR A 195 -15.61 -18.71 8.27
C TYR A 195 -15.83 -20.04 7.55
N LYS A 196 -17.05 -20.27 7.02
CA LYS A 196 -17.38 -21.50 6.25
C LYS A 196 -16.55 -21.60 4.96
N ARG A 197 -16.42 -20.51 4.20
CA ARG A 197 -15.62 -20.46 2.96
C ARG A 197 -14.15 -20.81 3.20
N LEU A 198 -13.57 -20.30 4.30
CA LEU A 198 -12.18 -20.53 4.67
C LEU A 198 -11.98 -21.80 5.50
N LYS A 199 -13.06 -22.52 5.86
CA LYS A 199 -13.06 -23.73 6.69
C LYS A 199 -12.41 -23.53 8.07
N LEU A 200 -12.62 -22.34 8.67
CA LEU A 200 -12.06 -21.95 9.97
C LEU A 200 -13.14 -21.94 11.06
N ARG A 201 -12.71 -22.00 12.32
CA ARG A 201 -13.57 -22.10 13.50
C ARG A 201 -13.70 -20.74 14.20
N LYS A 202 -14.93 -20.28 14.49
CA LYS A 202 -15.22 -18.95 15.08
C LYS A 202 -14.64 -18.70 16.49
N ARG A 203 -14.31 -19.75 17.22
CA ARG A 203 -13.91 -19.66 18.64
C ARG A 203 -12.40 -19.69 18.85
N LYS A 204 -11.61 -19.66 17.79
CA LYS A 204 -10.15 -19.68 17.85
C LYS A 204 -9.59 -18.45 17.18
N LYS A 205 -8.57 -17.83 17.78
CA LYS A 205 -7.87 -16.70 17.19
C LYS A 205 -7.26 -17.08 15.83
N ILE A 206 -7.27 -16.13 14.92
CA ILE A 206 -6.76 -16.28 13.56
C ILE A 206 -5.63 -15.28 13.34
N VAL A 207 -4.44 -15.77 12.99
CA VAL A 207 -3.38 -14.96 12.45
C VAL A 207 -3.45 -14.95 10.92
N LEU A 208 -3.48 -13.76 10.34
CA LEU A 208 -3.32 -13.58 8.90
C LEU A 208 -1.83 -13.37 8.59
N ILE A 209 -1.24 -14.23 7.76
CA ILE A 209 0.10 -14.03 7.21
C ILE A 209 -0.05 -13.60 5.76
N ASN A 210 0.22 -12.32 5.49
CA ASN A 210 0.11 -11.71 4.17
C ASN A 210 1.50 -11.50 3.55
N SER A 211 1.89 -12.36 2.62
CA SER A 211 3.19 -12.28 1.95
C SER A 211 3.28 -11.19 0.87
N GLY A 212 2.24 -10.34 0.76
CA GLY A 212 2.14 -9.30 -0.27
C GLY A 212 1.63 -9.83 -1.62
N SER A 213 1.40 -8.91 -2.57
CA SER A 213 0.81 -9.24 -3.88
C SER A 213 1.68 -10.20 -4.71
N GLN A 214 3.00 -10.11 -4.58
CA GLN A 214 3.95 -10.96 -5.31
C GLN A 214 4.26 -12.27 -4.58
N GLY A 215 4.01 -12.34 -3.25
CA GLY A 215 4.30 -13.50 -2.42
C GLY A 215 5.79 -13.75 -2.17
N SER A 216 6.24 -13.62 -0.93
CA SER A 216 7.64 -13.81 -0.54
C SER A 216 7.87 -15.15 0.12
N PHE A 217 8.89 -15.88 -0.30
CA PHE A 217 9.19 -17.23 0.20
C PHE A 217 9.54 -17.26 1.69
N HIS A 218 10.20 -16.23 2.22
CA HIS A 218 10.58 -16.19 3.63
C HIS A 218 9.36 -16.14 4.57
N SER A 219 8.17 -15.71 4.08
CA SER A 219 6.94 -15.75 4.88
C SER A 219 6.56 -17.16 5.34
N THR A 220 7.10 -18.21 4.70
CA THR A 220 6.94 -19.60 5.17
C THR A 220 7.59 -19.87 6.53
N GLU A 221 8.57 -19.07 6.93
CA GLU A 221 9.20 -19.17 8.25
C GLU A 221 8.21 -18.79 9.35
N PHE A 222 7.42 -17.74 9.14
CA PHE A 222 6.33 -17.36 10.03
C PHE A 222 5.26 -18.47 10.12
N LEU A 223 4.87 -19.04 8.96
CA LEU A 223 3.91 -20.15 8.94
C LEU A 223 4.42 -21.34 9.77
N LYS A 224 5.67 -21.76 9.57
CA LYS A 224 6.28 -22.86 10.33
C LYS A 224 6.31 -22.53 11.83
N ALA A 225 6.75 -21.31 12.20
CA ALA A 225 6.83 -20.89 13.59
C ALA A 225 5.45 -20.92 14.29
N VAL A 226 4.38 -20.45 13.63
CA VAL A 226 3.01 -20.54 14.19
C VAL A 226 2.58 -22.00 14.34
N LEU A 227 2.82 -22.84 13.33
CA LEU A 227 2.42 -24.24 13.37
C LEU A 227 3.11 -25.04 14.48
N GLN A 228 4.35 -24.74 14.76
CA GLN A 228 5.15 -25.42 15.76
C GLN A 228 4.89 -24.96 17.20
N ASN A 229 4.66 -23.66 17.40
CA ASN A 229 4.62 -23.09 18.74
C ASN A 229 3.20 -22.76 19.24
N PHE A 230 2.21 -22.62 18.33
CA PHE A 230 0.86 -22.15 18.68
C PHE A 230 -0.22 -23.10 18.11
N PRO A 231 -0.45 -24.29 18.73
CA PRO A 231 -1.38 -25.30 18.24
C PRO A 231 -2.85 -24.83 18.26
N ASP A 232 -3.18 -23.86 19.09
CA ASP A 232 -4.52 -23.30 19.20
C ASP A 232 -4.85 -22.19 18.21
N LEU A 233 -3.86 -21.56 17.58
CA LEU A 233 -4.09 -20.55 16.57
C LEU A 233 -4.48 -21.19 15.22
N GLN A 234 -5.37 -20.49 14.52
CA GLN A 234 -5.67 -20.74 13.13
C GLN A 234 -4.89 -19.77 12.25
N VAL A 235 -4.61 -20.16 11.02
CA VAL A 235 -3.82 -19.35 10.08
C VAL A 235 -4.57 -19.16 8.78
N VAL A 236 -4.62 -17.92 8.30
CA VAL A 236 -4.85 -17.62 6.88
C VAL A 236 -3.51 -17.21 6.29
N PHE A 237 -3.03 -17.97 5.30
CA PHE A 237 -1.76 -17.70 4.63
C PHE A 237 -2.01 -17.30 3.18
N ILE A 238 -1.65 -16.06 2.83
CA ILE A 238 -1.86 -15.49 1.50
C ILE A 238 -0.54 -15.50 0.73
N CYS A 239 -0.53 -16.22 -0.39
CA CYS A 239 0.64 -16.40 -1.25
C CYS A 239 0.76 -15.35 -2.37
N GLY A 240 -0.24 -14.45 -2.52
CA GLY A 240 -0.28 -13.53 -3.65
C GLY A 240 -0.31 -14.26 -4.99
N GLN A 241 0.40 -13.74 -5.98
CA GLN A 241 0.50 -14.32 -7.33
C GLN A 241 1.56 -15.43 -7.44
N ASN A 242 2.23 -15.79 -6.34
CA ASN A 242 3.31 -16.77 -6.31
C ASN A 242 2.78 -18.21 -6.21
N GLU A 243 2.65 -18.88 -7.36
CA GLU A 243 2.20 -20.27 -7.42
C GLU A 243 3.15 -21.24 -6.70
N SER A 244 4.46 -21.01 -6.81
CA SER A 244 5.47 -21.86 -6.15
C SER A 244 5.37 -21.75 -4.63
N LEU A 245 5.15 -20.54 -4.10
CA LEU A 245 4.89 -20.34 -2.68
C LEU A 245 3.61 -21.06 -2.23
N TYR A 246 2.56 -21.00 -3.04
CA TYR A 246 1.30 -21.71 -2.73
C TYR A 246 1.49 -23.22 -2.64
N GLN A 247 2.25 -23.82 -3.56
CA GLN A 247 2.55 -25.25 -3.51
C GLN A 247 3.46 -25.61 -2.31
N LEU A 248 4.47 -24.78 -2.03
CA LEU A 248 5.35 -24.96 -0.87
C LEU A 248 4.56 -24.88 0.44
N ALA A 249 3.68 -23.90 0.60
CA ALA A 249 2.85 -23.76 1.79
C ALA A 249 1.96 -25.00 2.01
N LYS A 250 1.39 -25.58 0.95
CA LYS A 250 0.63 -26.84 1.04
C LYS A 250 1.46 -28.02 1.55
N LEU A 251 2.73 -28.07 1.22
CA LEU A 251 3.63 -29.11 1.76
C LEU A 251 3.94 -28.86 3.23
N ILE A 252 4.16 -27.59 3.62
CA ILE A 252 4.51 -27.22 4.99
C ILE A 252 3.39 -27.53 5.97
N ILE A 253 2.11 -27.30 5.61
CA ILE A 253 0.99 -27.49 6.56
C ILE A 253 0.78 -28.93 6.96
N GLY A 254 1.18 -29.91 6.14
CA GLY A 254 1.08 -31.33 6.48
C GLY A 254 -0.28 -31.73 7.03
N GLU A 255 -0.32 -32.17 8.30
CA GLU A 255 -1.56 -32.59 9.02
C GLU A 255 -2.37 -31.40 9.58
N ASN A 256 -1.86 -30.16 9.54
CA ASN A 256 -2.54 -28.98 10.09
C ASN A 256 -3.65 -28.39 9.17
N LYS A 257 -4.15 -29.16 8.21
CA LYS A 257 -5.15 -28.73 7.21
C LYS A 257 -6.48 -28.25 7.80
N ASP A 258 -6.82 -28.65 9.01
CA ASP A 258 -8.06 -28.28 9.69
C ASP A 258 -8.00 -26.93 10.40
N ARG A 259 -6.80 -26.31 10.49
CA ARG A 259 -6.58 -24.99 11.11
C ARG A 259 -5.85 -23.99 10.23
N VAL A 260 -5.50 -24.35 8.97
CA VAL A 260 -4.80 -23.49 8.04
C VAL A 260 -5.55 -23.35 6.73
N CYS A 261 -5.86 -22.12 6.33
CA CYS A 261 -6.36 -21.79 5.01
C CYS A 261 -5.25 -21.14 4.19
N ILE A 262 -4.85 -21.80 3.08
CA ILE A 262 -3.88 -21.22 2.14
C ILE A 262 -4.64 -20.60 0.98
N CYS A 263 -4.39 -19.33 0.72
CA CYS A 263 -4.97 -18.58 -0.37
C CYS A 263 -3.89 -18.17 -1.38
N LYS A 264 -4.25 -18.13 -2.66
CA LYS A 264 -3.51 -17.42 -3.71
C LYS A 264 -3.74 -15.90 -3.56
N TYR A 265 -3.72 -15.18 -4.65
CA TYR A 265 -4.15 -13.78 -4.67
C TYR A 265 -5.64 -13.68 -4.27
N VAL A 266 -5.98 -12.68 -3.47
CA VAL A 266 -7.34 -12.44 -2.98
C VAL A 266 -7.77 -11.00 -3.26
N ASP A 267 -8.97 -10.82 -3.80
CA ASP A 267 -9.57 -9.50 -4.01
C ASP A 267 -10.38 -9.02 -2.80
N ASN A 268 -10.75 -9.96 -1.94
CA ASN A 268 -11.61 -9.74 -0.77
C ASN A 268 -10.81 -9.74 0.55
N MET A 269 -9.68 -9.02 0.57
CA MET A 269 -8.82 -8.89 1.75
C MET A 269 -9.60 -8.37 2.97
N ASN A 270 -10.56 -7.46 2.76
CA ASN A 270 -11.44 -6.95 3.81
C ASN A 270 -12.22 -8.06 4.55
N ASP A 271 -12.71 -9.09 3.83
CA ASP A 271 -13.38 -10.25 4.47
C ASP A 271 -12.42 -11.02 5.38
N ILE A 272 -11.19 -11.22 4.90
CA ILE A 272 -10.16 -11.96 5.64
C ILE A 272 -9.72 -11.17 6.86
N LEU A 273 -9.45 -9.88 6.70
CA LEU A 273 -9.12 -8.99 7.82
C LEU A 273 -10.25 -8.96 8.85
N LYS A 274 -11.52 -8.98 8.42
CA LYS A 274 -12.68 -8.96 9.34
C LYS A 274 -12.63 -10.08 10.36
N ILE A 275 -12.24 -11.29 9.94
CA ILE A 275 -12.22 -12.45 10.81
C ILE A 275 -10.84 -12.73 11.45
N SER A 276 -9.80 -12.02 11.04
CA SER A 276 -8.47 -12.16 11.62
C SER A 276 -8.35 -11.36 12.91
N ASP A 277 -7.57 -11.84 13.87
CA ASP A 277 -7.30 -11.14 15.11
C ASP A 277 -6.09 -10.22 14.94
N PHE A 278 -5.00 -10.67 14.35
CA PHE A 278 -3.83 -9.87 14.04
C PHE A 278 -3.18 -10.30 12.72
N VAL A 279 -2.31 -9.44 12.19
CA VAL A 279 -1.79 -9.57 10.83
C VAL A 279 -0.28 -9.51 10.80
N VAL A 280 0.35 -10.47 10.11
CA VAL A 280 1.77 -10.43 9.73
C VAL A 280 1.87 -9.90 8.31
N THR A 281 2.55 -8.79 8.10
CA THR A 281 2.68 -8.17 6.77
C THR A 281 3.96 -7.34 6.67
N LYS A 282 4.34 -6.97 5.44
CA LYS A 282 5.41 -5.99 5.20
C LYS A 282 4.97 -4.59 5.64
N ALA A 283 5.94 -3.69 5.79
CA ALA A 283 5.69 -2.27 6.12
C ALA A 283 5.13 -1.45 4.93
N GLY A 284 4.21 -2.04 4.16
CA GLY A 284 3.57 -1.35 3.04
C GLY A 284 2.41 -0.47 3.52
N ALA A 285 2.37 0.79 3.05
CA ALA A 285 1.38 1.78 3.49
C ALA A 285 -0.07 1.31 3.36
N ASN A 286 -0.46 0.71 2.22
CA ASN A 286 -1.83 0.23 2.02
C ASN A 286 -2.21 -0.83 3.06
N SER A 287 -1.40 -1.90 3.20
CA SER A 287 -1.69 -2.96 4.17
C SER A 287 -1.74 -2.44 5.60
N PHE A 288 -0.88 -1.47 5.93
CA PHE A 288 -0.89 -0.81 7.23
C PHE A 288 -2.22 -0.11 7.50
N PHE A 289 -2.67 0.78 6.60
CA PHE A 289 -3.92 1.52 6.80
C PHE A 289 -5.17 0.66 6.62
N GLU A 290 -5.13 -0.40 5.82
CA GLU A 290 -6.18 -1.43 5.77
C GLU A 290 -6.33 -2.13 7.13
N CYS A 291 -5.22 -2.45 7.80
CA CYS A 291 -5.25 -3.00 9.16
C CYS A 291 -5.75 -1.97 10.19
N VAL A 292 -5.30 -0.72 10.10
CA VAL A 292 -5.75 0.37 10.99
C VAL A 292 -7.26 0.58 10.88
N SER A 293 -7.81 0.67 9.66
CA SER A 293 -9.26 0.85 9.45
C SER A 293 -10.09 -0.32 9.95
N MET A 294 -9.52 -1.53 9.91
CA MET A 294 -10.17 -2.76 10.40
C MET A 294 -9.83 -3.07 11.86
N LYS A 295 -9.07 -2.19 12.54
CA LYS A 295 -8.65 -2.30 13.94
C LYS A 295 -7.91 -3.62 14.22
N LYS A 296 -6.90 -3.95 13.39
CA LYS A 296 -6.11 -5.18 13.50
C LYS A 296 -4.68 -4.88 13.90
N PRO A 297 -4.20 -5.38 15.06
CA PRO A 297 -2.79 -5.31 15.44
C PRO A 297 -1.87 -5.90 14.37
N ILE A 298 -0.71 -5.29 14.19
CA ILE A 298 0.17 -5.59 13.06
C ILE A 298 1.52 -6.13 13.55
N LEU A 299 1.95 -7.27 13.04
CA LEU A 299 3.33 -7.73 13.11
C LEU A 299 4.02 -7.39 11.79
N VAL A 300 4.93 -6.43 11.83
CA VAL A 300 5.64 -5.98 10.64
C VAL A 300 6.88 -6.82 10.41
N ASP A 301 6.90 -7.53 9.30
CA ASP A 301 8.03 -8.35 8.85
C ASP A 301 9.24 -7.47 8.50
N CYS A 302 10.31 -7.59 9.27
CA CYS A 302 11.61 -6.97 9.09
C CYS A 302 12.76 -8.00 8.99
N LEU A 303 12.46 -9.29 8.77
CA LEU A 303 13.50 -10.34 8.70
C LEU A 303 14.59 -10.06 7.67
N GLN A 304 14.24 -9.36 6.60
CA GLN A 304 15.17 -9.01 5.52
C GLN A 304 15.44 -7.50 5.43
N GLY A 305 14.91 -6.70 6.37
CA GLY A 305 14.98 -5.24 6.37
C GLY A 305 13.75 -4.59 5.70
N PHE A 306 13.87 -3.29 5.39
CA PHE A 306 12.82 -2.47 4.79
C PHE A 306 13.30 -1.77 3.53
N LEU A 307 12.41 -1.52 2.59
CA LEU A 307 12.59 -0.45 1.61
C LEU A 307 12.78 0.88 2.33
N TYR A 308 13.51 1.81 1.72
CA TYR A 308 13.82 3.08 2.36
C TYR A 308 12.57 3.83 2.83
N GLN A 309 11.55 3.93 2.00
CA GLN A 309 10.26 4.54 2.33
C GLN A 309 9.41 3.73 3.33
N GLU A 310 9.60 2.41 3.41
CA GLU A 310 8.87 1.56 4.36
C GLU A 310 9.30 1.80 5.82
N LYS A 311 10.50 2.38 6.04
CA LYS A 311 10.95 2.83 7.38
C LYS A 311 9.95 3.81 8.00
N GLY A 312 9.27 4.61 7.18
CA GLY A 312 8.22 5.53 7.62
C GLY A 312 7.03 4.83 8.25
N VAL A 313 6.53 3.76 7.64
CA VAL A 313 5.42 2.96 8.20
C VAL A 313 5.84 2.27 9.50
N ALA A 314 7.08 1.78 9.58
CA ALA A 314 7.62 1.21 10.80
C ALA A 314 7.70 2.24 11.94
N ASN A 315 7.99 3.51 11.63
CA ASN A 315 7.99 4.59 12.61
C ASN A 315 6.56 4.89 13.11
N LEU A 316 5.56 5.00 12.21
CA LEU A 316 4.15 5.17 12.58
C LEU A 316 3.65 4.04 13.50
N LEU A 317 4.01 2.79 13.19
CA LEU A 317 3.62 1.64 14.01
C LEU A 317 4.15 1.76 15.45
N LYS A 318 5.40 2.21 15.62
CA LYS A 318 6.02 2.42 16.93
C LYS A 318 5.41 3.61 17.67
N GLU A 319 5.21 4.73 16.98
CA GLU A 319 4.67 5.97 17.53
C GLU A 319 3.28 5.74 18.12
N HIS A 320 2.42 5.01 17.41
CA HIS A 320 1.06 4.71 17.84
C HIS A 320 0.92 3.41 18.64
N GLN A 321 1.98 2.64 18.83
CA GLN A 321 1.99 1.37 19.57
C GLN A 321 0.87 0.41 19.12
N ILE A 322 0.68 0.26 17.80
CA ILE A 322 -0.40 -0.55 17.20
C ILE A 322 0.08 -1.89 16.67
N GLY A 323 1.31 -2.25 16.95
CA GLY A 323 1.90 -3.51 16.52
C GLY A 323 3.37 -3.64 16.91
N ILE A 324 4.02 -4.69 16.40
CA ILE A 324 5.40 -5.05 16.73
C ILE A 324 6.17 -5.25 15.43
N ILE A 325 7.41 -4.72 15.37
CA ILE A 325 8.33 -5.00 14.25
C ILE A 325 9.13 -6.24 14.60
N VAL A 326 9.11 -7.25 13.74
CA VAL A 326 9.77 -8.53 13.95
C VAL A 326 10.98 -8.67 13.03
N ASP A 327 12.16 -8.83 13.62
CA ASP A 327 13.47 -8.88 12.95
C ASP A 327 14.15 -10.25 13.03
N SER A 328 13.56 -11.18 13.78
CA SER A 328 13.97 -12.57 13.88
C SER A 328 12.77 -13.49 14.09
N ILE A 329 12.93 -14.79 13.90
CA ILE A 329 11.86 -15.77 14.16
C ILE A 329 11.61 -15.91 15.65
N GLU A 330 12.64 -15.80 16.48
CA GLU A 330 12.52 -15.79 17.93
C GLU A 330 11.66 -14.62 18.40
N HIS A 331 11.97 -13.40 17.92
CA HIS A 331 11.18 -12.20 18.21
C HIS A 331 9.73 -12.31 17.65
N PHE A 332 9.54 -12.96 16.49
CA PHE A 332 8.22 -13.25 15.98
C PHE A 332 7.40 -14.14 16.92
N ILE A 333 8.00 -15.22 17.46
CA ILE A 333 7.34 -16.12 18.41
C ILE A 333 6.92 -15.35 19.68
N GLU A 334 7.79 -14.50 20.22
CA GLU A 334 7.47 -13.65 21.37
C GLU A 334 6.34 -12.66 21.06
N ALA A 335 6.36 -12.03 19.89
CA ALA A 335 5.34 -11.11 19.44
C ALA A 335 3.97 -11.79 19.24
N VAL A 336 3.94 -13.00 18.68
CA VAL A 336 2.71 -13.79 18.57
C VAL A 336 2.20 -14.19 19.95
N ALA A 337 3.08 -14.58 20.89
CA ALA A 337 2.67 -14.89 22.26
C ALA A 337 2.04 -13.65 22.94
N THR A 338 2.64 -12.47 22.75
CA THR A 338 2.11 -11.19 23.26
C THR A 338 0.71 -10.90 22.71
N LEU A 339 0.49 -11.04 21.40
CA LEU A 339 -0.84 -10.80 20.79
C LEU A 339 -1.82 -11.96 21.03
N ASN A 340 -1.36 -13.12 21.45
CA ASN A 340 -2.22 -14.21 21.85
C ASN A 340 -2.74 -14.05 23.28
N ASP A 341 -2.01 -13.32 24.16
CA ASP A 341 -2.50 -12.87 25.45
C ASP A 341 -3.61 -11.85 25.29
N GLU A 342 -4.74 -12.05 25.96
CA GLU A 342 -5.93 -11.20 25.75
C GLU A 342 -5.74 -9.78 26.27
N ASN A 343 -5.06 -9.59 27.41
CA ASN A 343 -4.84 -8.26 27.97
C ASN A 343 -3.91 -7.42 27.08
N CYS A 344 -2.81 -8.02 26.64
CA CYS A 344 -1.90 -7.38 25.70
C CYS A 344 -2.60 -7.06 24.36
N TYR A 345 -3.37 -7.99 23.82
CA TYR A 345 -4.13 -7.80 22.59
C TYR A 345 -5.09 -6.61 22.68
N GLN A 346 -5.86 -6.51 23.77
CA GLN A 346 -6.82 -5.42 23.95
C GLN A 346 -6.13 -4.04 24.03
N GLN A 347 -4.92 -3.95 24.56
CA GLN A 347 -4.16 -2.69 24.55
C GLN A 347 -3.82 -2.23 23.13
N TYR A 348 -3.39 -3.14 22.24
CA TYR A 348 -3.14 -2.81 20.83
C TYR A 348 -4.41 -2.41 20.09
N VAL A 349 -5.54 -3.07 20.38
CA VAL A 349 -6.84 -2.72 19.80
C VAL A 349 -7.27 -1.34 20.25
N GLN A 350 -7.14 -1.01 21.54
CA GLN A 350 -7.45 0.31 22.08
C GLN A 350 -6.61 1.40 21.39
N ASN A 351 -5.30 1.21 21.24
CA ASN A 351 -4.45 2.16 20.54
C ASN A 351 -4.89 2.35 19.07
N LEU A 352 -5.35 1.28 18.41
CA LEU A 352 -5.90 1.34 17.05
C LEU A 352 -7.23 2.12 17.01
N GLU A 353 -8.06 2.05 18.06
CA GLU A 353 -9.32 2.80 18.12
C GLU A 353 -9.08 4.31 18.22
N GLU A 354 -7.96 4.72 18.83
CA GLU A 354 -7.56 6.13 18.94
C GLU A 354 -7.02 6.70 17.61
N MET A 355 -6.60 5.83 16.67
CA MET A 355 -6.17 6.30 15.35
C MET A 355 -7.35 6.72 14.49
N ASP A 356 -7.18 7.86 13.79
CA ASP A 356 -8.11 8.27 12.76
C ASP A 356 -8.20 7.19 11.67
N SER A 357 -9.41 6.73 11.44
CA SER A 357 -9.74 5.71 10.45
C SER A 357 -10.66 6.24 9.34
N ALA A 358 -10.77 7.57 9.17
CA ALA A 358 -11.53 8.15 8.07
C ALA A 358 -10.93 7.78 6.71
N ASN A 359 -11.76 7.81 5.67
CA ASN A 359 -11.30 7.52 4.31
C ASN A 359 -10.79 8.78 3.60
N GLY A 360 -9.50 8.91 3.47
CA GLY A 360 -8.89 10.06 2.80
C GLY A 360 -9.27 10.20 1.31
N ALA A 361 -9.71 9.13 0.65
CA ALA A 361 -10.15 9.23 -0.74
C ALA A 361 -11.40 10.11 -0.88
N ASP A 362 -12.36 10.01 0.04
CA ASP A 362 -13.55 10.85 0.03
C ASP A 362 -13.20 12.32 0.30
N GLU A 363 -12.28 12.58 1.22
CA GLU A 363 -11.82 13.93 1.57
C GLU A 363 -11.01 14.59 0.44
N ILE A 364 -10.10 13.85 -0.20
CA ILE A 364 -9.35 14.34 -1.37
C ILE A 364 -10.34 14.78 -2.47
N VAL A 365 -11.35 13.94 -2.76
CA VAL A 365 -12.33 14.26 -3.79
C VAL A 365 -13.13 15.51 -3.42
N GLU A 366 -13.55 15.65 -2.17
CA GLU A 366 -14.25 16.85 -1.71
C GLU A 366 -13.41 18.11 -1.88
N GLN A 367 -12.15 18.09 -1.45
CA GLN A 367 -11.26 19.23 -1.62
C GLN A 367 -11.05 19.58 -3.11
N ILE A 368 -10.93 18.59 -4.00
CA ILE A 368 -10.80 18.82 -5.45
C ILE A 368 -12.06 19.46 -6.05
N LEU A 369 -13.24 19.15 -5.54
CA LEU A 369 -14.50 19.69 -6.03
C LEU A 369 -14.77 21.11 -5.55
N HIS A 370 -14.14 21.55 -4.47
CA HIS A 370 -14.32 22.88 -3.88
C HIS A 370 -13.26 23.91 -4.31
N VAL A 371 -12.25 23.48 -5.10
CA VAL A 371 -11.20 24.34 -5.70
C VAL A 371 -11.58 24.70 -7.15
#